data_0677139e052bfd763cbddbc2f9e2d462
#
_entry.id   0677139e052bfd763cbddbc2f9e2d462
#
_cell.length_a   1.000
_cell.length_b   1.000
_cell.length_c   1.000
_cell.angle_alpha   90.00
_cell.angle_beta   90.00
_cell.angle_gamma   90.00
#
_symmetry.space_group_name_H-M   'P 1'
#
loop_
_entity.id
_entity.type
_entity.pdbx_description
1 polymer ?
#
loop_
_entity_poly.entity_id
_entity_poly.type
_entity_poly.pdbx_seq_one_letter_code
_entity_poly.pdbx_strand_id
1 'polypeptide(L)'
;MAGMTRGGRGGRTLRTTAARYGREQLRSRAAGCWAGAFLSVAVLWYTGAVAADTRVILLRGWFGVFSTGLDSLADELKAKGIKAEVAGHLYWSSAVADIVRERAAGKTGPIVLIGHSQGANNVIDAARSLEKQHVPVDLVVTLAPLLQDPIPANVARAINYYQSPGWGAPIAGDSNFHGKLLNVDVAGDPTIFHVTIDKSARIHAEILREITALSQSKQ
;
A
#
# COMPACT_ATOMS: atom_id res chain seq x y z
N MET A 1 -9.91 75.28 20.87
CA MET A 1 -9.51 76.21 19.80
C MET A 1 -9.91 75.53 18.52
N ALA A 2 -11.01 75.89 17.92
CA ALA A 2 -11.19 76.96 16.91
C ALA A 2 -10.53 76.53 15.58
N GLY A 3 -11.13 76.40 14.49
CA GLY A 3 -12.33 76.93 13.88
C GLY A 3 -12.41 76.33 12.48
N MET A 4 -13.55 76.02 11.93
CA MET A 4 -14.39 76.97 11.11
C MET A 4 -13.64 77.38 9.83
N THR A 5 -14.17 77.19 8.60
CA THR A 5 -15.44 77.62 8.01
C THR A 5 -15.49 77.20 6.54
N ARG A 6 -16.62 76.77 6.01
CA ARG A 6 -17.54 77.46 5.06
C ARG A 6 -16.94 77.67 3.64
N GLY A 7 -17.60 77.38 2.64
CA GLY A 7 -18.94 77.42 2.08
C GLY A 7 -18.76 77.37 0.54
N GLY A 8 -19.62 77.09 -0.31
CA GLY A 8 -20.95 77.46 -0.54
C GLY A 8 -21.24 77.43 -2.07
N ARG A 9 -22.44 76.97 -2.35
CA ARG A 9 -23.42 77.44 -3.34
C ARG A 9 -22.94 77.70 -4.78
N GLY A 10 -23.60 77.23 -5.72
CA GLY A 10 -24.96 77.29 -6.26
C GLY A 10 -24.82 76.99 -7.75
N GLY A 11 -25.70 76.53 -8.49
CA GLY A 11 -27.08 76.83 -8.63
C GLY A 11 -27.48 76.69 -10.06
N ARG A 12 -28.63 76.07 -10.25
CA ARG A 12 -29.64 76.37 -11.31
C ARG A 12 -29.31 76.15 -12.78
N THR A 13 -30.02 75.29 -13.35
CA THR A 13 -31.35 75.27 -14.05
C THR A 13 -31.31 75.60 -15.53
N LEU A 14 -31.94 74.79 -16.30
CA LEU A 14 -33.19 74.94 -17.08
C LEU A 14 -33.09 74.06 -18.33
N ARG A 15 -34.00 73.12 -18.48
CA ARG A 15 -35.14 73.07 -19.39
C ARG A 15 -34.77 73.40 -20.86
N THR A 16 -35.12 72.64 -21.84
CA THR A 16 -36.48 72.29 -22.36
C THR A 16 -36.40 71.47 -23.64
N THR A 17 -37.37 70.61 -23.74
CA THR A 17 -38.33 70.36 -24.83
C THR A 17 -37.86 69.56 -26.05
N ALA A 18 -38.39 68.43 -26.16
CA ALA A 18 -39.50 68.00 -27.02
C ALA A 18 -39.19 67.89 -28.55
N ALA A 19 -39.37 66.83 -29.14
CA ALA A 19 -40.56 66.38 -29.86
C ALA A 19 -40.20 65.37 -30.95
N ARG A 20 -40.81 64.20 -30.86
CA ARG A 20 -41.66 63.55 -31.89
C ARG A 20 -41.07 63.23 -33.28
N TYR A 21 -41.46 62.02 -33.57
CA TYR A 21 -41.83 61.45 -34.90
C TYR A 21 -40.83 60.55 -35.58
N GLY A 22 -41.37 59.35 -35.84
CA GLY A 22 -40.91 58.48 -36.91
C GLY A 22 -41.17 56.98 -36.60
N ARG A 23 -42.38 56.58 -36.91
CA ARG A 23 -42.81 55.12 -36.99
C ARG A 23 -42.08 54.49 -38.17
N GLU A 24 -42.13 53.12 -38.01
CA GLU A 24 -42.03 52.14 -39.10
C GLU A 24 -40.60 51.69 -39.37
N GLN A 25 -40.28 50.48 -39.42
CA GLN A 25 -40.90 49.28 -40.00
C GLN A 25 -40.12 48.05 -39.53
N LEU A 26 -40.88 47.05 -39.25
CA LEU A 26 -40.58 45.63 -39.25
C LEU A 26 -39.43 45.22 -40.18
N ARG A 27 -38.49 44.45 -39.67
CA ARG A 27 -38.02 43.21 -40.34
C ARG A 27 -37.37 42.27 -39.33
N SER A 28 -38.03 41.18 -39.11
CA SER A 28 -37.56 39.95 -38.51
C SER A 28 -36.18 39.54 -39.05
N ARG A 29 -35.23 39.37 -38.16
CA ARG A 29 -34.12 38.45 -38.39
C ARG A 29 -33.93 37.62 -37.14
N ALA A 30 -34.22 36.36 -37.33
CA ALA A 30 -33.99 35.30 -36.38
C ALA A 30 -32.56 35.36 -35.82
N ALA A 31 -32.44 35.72 -34.58
CA ALA A 31 -31.19 35.49 -33.84
C ALA A 31 -31.18 34.02 -33.47
N GLY A 32 -30.43 33.24 -34.23
CA GLY A 32 -30.15 31.86 -33.89
C GLY A 32 -29.41 31.82 -32.56
N CYS A 33 -30.08 31.26 -31.55
CA CYS A 33 -29.44 30.83 -30.32
C CYS A 33 -28.49 29.68 -30.64
N TRP A 34 -27.23 29.99 -30.75
CA TRP A 34 -26.18 28.98 -30.63
C TRP A 34 -26.06 28.63 -29.14
N ALA A 35 -26.83 27.62 -28.74
CA ALA A 35 -26.57 26.94 -27.49
C ALA A 35 -25.25 26.17 -27.66
N GLY A 36 -24.16 26.80 -27.31
CA GLY A 36 -22.88 26.13 -27.18
C GLY A 36 -22.98 25.12 -26.05
N ALA A 37 -23.17 23.85 -26.40
CA ALA A 37 -23.01 22.76 -25.49
C ALA A 37 -21.53 22.67 -25.12
N PHE A 38 -21.15 23.25 -23.99
CA PHE A 38 -19.88 22.98 -23.35
C PHE A 38 -19.92 21.52 -22.86
N LEU A 39 -19.41 20.59 -23.68
CA LEU A 39 -19.04 19.27 -23.22
C LEU A 39 -17.90 19.44 -22.21
N SER A 40 -18.25 19.52 -20.93
CA SER A 40 -17.27 19.40 -19.85
C SER A 40 -16.76 17.95 -19.88
N VAL A 41 -15.65 17.73 -20.56
CA VAL A 41 -14.88 16.49 -20.43
C VAL A 41 -14.31 16.50 -19.00
N ALA A 42 -15.03 15.85 -18.10
CA ALA A 42 -14.49 15.51 -16.80
C ALA A 42 -13.32 14.55 -17.05
N VAL A 43 -12.11 15.06 -17.11
CA VAL A 43 -10.90 14.25 -17.03
C VAL A 43 -10.88 13.68 -15.62
N LEU A 44 -11.43 12.49 -15.48
CA LEU A 44 -11.23 11.66 -14.30
C LEU A 44 -9.71 11.40 -14.22
N TRP A 45 -9.02 12.24 -13.45
CA TRP A 45 -7.71 11.88 -12.95
C TRP A 45 -7.91 10.62 -12.11
N TYR A 46 -7.71 9.46 -12.74
CA TYR A 46 -7.43 8.24 -12.00
C TYR A 46 -6.11 8.52 -11.27
N THR A 47 -6.21 9.11 -10.10
CA THR A 47 -5.14 9.02 -9.12
C THR A 47 -5.10 7.56 -8.76
N GLY A 48 -4.35 6.77 -9.52
CA GLY A 48 -3.97 5.44 -9.09
C GLY A 48 -3.44 5.63 -7.68
N ALA A 49 -4.19 5.13 -6.69
CA ALA A 49 -3.75 5.16 -5.32
C ALA A 49 -2.34 4.56 -5.34
N VAL A 50 -1.33 5.39 -5.02
CA VAL A 50 0.04 4.91 -4.87
C VAL A 50 -0.06 3.85 -3.80
N ALA A 51 0.13 2.59 -4.17
CA ALA A 51 0.12 1.50 -3.20
C ALA A 51 1.03 1.95 -2.06
N ALA A 52 0.50 2.00 -0.84
CA ALA A 52 1.29 2.38 0.33
C ALA A 52 2.63 1.65 0.21
N ASP A 53 3.76 2.34 0.44
CA ASP A 53 5.13 1.86 0.14
C ASP A 53 5.43 0.55 0.92
N THR A 54 4.69 -0.51 0.53
CA THR A 54 4.74 -1.84 1.14
C THR A 54 6.12 -2.43 0.92
N ARG A 55 6.79 -2.78 2.01
CA ARG A 55 8.13 -3.37 2.00
C ARG A 55 8.03 -4.88 2.19
N VAL A 56 8.36 -5.65 1.17
CA VAL A 56 8.36 -7.11 1.23
C VAL A 56 9.79 -7.63 1.16
N ILE A 57 10.20 -8.38 2.17
CA ILE A 57 11.50 -9.08 2.23
C ILE A 57 11.24 -10.58 2.14
N LEU A 58 11.93 -11.24 1.21
CA LEU A 58 11.86 -12.67 1.01
C LEU A 58 13.23 -13.31 1.27
N LEU A 59 13.33 -14.20 2.24
CA LEU A 59 14.57 -14.85 2.64
C LEU A 59 14.60 -16.32 2.20
N ARG A 60 15.58 -16.64 1.33
CA ARG A 60 15.83 -18.03 0.91
C ARG A 60 16.45 -18.82 2.04
N GLY A 61 16.25 -20.15 2.00
CA GLY A 61 16.95 -21.10 2.88
C GLY A 61 18.42 -21.26 2.55
N TRP A 62 19.04 -22.26 3.17
CA TRP A 62 20.44 -22.61 2.92
C TRP A 62 20.68 -22.89 1.43
N PHE A 63 21.85 -22.49 0.97
CA PHE A 63 22.33 -22.61 -0.41
C PHE A 63 21.52 -21.84 -1.47
N GLY A 64 20.34 -21.30 -1.13
CA GLY A 64 19.52 -20.47 -2.01
C GLY A 64 18.89 -21.19 -3.22
N VAL A 65 19.53 -22.23 -3.73
CA VAL A 65 19.15 -22.94 -4.97
C VAL A 65 17.82 -23.67 -4.91
N PHE A 66 17.36 -24.01 -3.74
CA PHE A 66 16.08 -24.72 -3.53
C PHE A 66 14.90 -23.76 -3.26
N SER A 67 15.16 -22.47 -3.05
CA SER A 67 14.16 -21.46 -2.71
C SER A 67 13.86 -20.52 -3.89
N THR A 68 13.96 -21.01 -5.13
CA THR A 68 13.77 -20.18 -6.34
C THR A 68 12.32 -19.76 -6.58
N GLY A 69 11.35 -20.39 -5.94
CA GLY A 69 9.95 -19.96 -5.95
C GLY A 69 9.75 -18.59 -5.31
N LEU A 70 10.61 -18.20 -4.36
CA LEU A 70 10.57 -16.86 -3.79
C LEU A 70 10.93 -15.77 -4.82
N ASP A 71 11.76 -16.08 -5.83
CA ASP A 71 12.05 -15.16 -6.92
C ASP A 71 10.80 -14.93 -7.78
N SER A 72 10.10 -16.02 -8.12
CA SER A 72 8.84 -15.95 -8.86
C SER A 72 7.79 -15.15 -8.10
N LEU A 73 7.65 -15.39 -6.79
CA LEU A 73 6.73 -14.63 -5.94
C LEU A 73 7.10 -13.14 -5.88
N ALA A 74 8.39 -12.82 -5.82
CA ALA A 74 8.84 -11.43 -5.85
C ALA A 74 8.53 -10.75 -7.20
N ASP A 75 8.66 -11.46 -8.30
CA ASP A 75 8.33 -10.93 -9.63
C ASP A 75 6.83 -10.73 -9.80
N GLU A 76 6.00 -11.63 -9.25
CA GLU A 76 4.55 -11.48 -9.19
C GLU A 76 4.13 -10.26 -8.36
N LEU A 77 4.80 -10.00 -7.23
CA LEU A 77 4.59 -8.80 -6.40
C LEU A 77 4.99 -7.52 -7.14
N LYS A 78 6.17 -7.52 -7.78
CA LYS A 78 6.65 -6.38 -8.58
C LYS A 78 5.72 -6.06 -9.74
N ALA A 79 5.17 -7.08 -10.41
CA ALA A 79 4.17 -6.89 -11.46
C ALA A 79 2.89 -6.19 -10.97
N LYS A 80 2.62 -6.24 -9.66
CA LYS A 80 1.53 -5.50 -8.98
C LYS A 80 1.97 -4.14 -8.41
N GLY A 81 3.20 -3.70 -8.69
CA GLY A 81 3.75 -2.45 -8.18
C GLY A 81 4.22 -2.52 -6.71
N ILE A 82 4.32 -3.71 -6.13
CA ILE A 82 4.74 -3.91 -4.74
C ILE A 82 6.25 -4.14 -4.70
N LYS A 83 6.96 -3.34 -3.90
CA LYS A 83 8.41 -3.47 -3.73
C LYS A 83 8.75 -4.76 -2.98
N ALA A 84 9.40 -5.70 -3.66
CA ALA A 84 9.80 -6.99 -3.13
C ALA A 84 11.30 -7.22 -3.35
N GLU A 85 11.99 -7.68 -2.32
CA GLU A 85 13.42 -7.96 -2.34
C GLU A 85 13.68 -9.40 -1.87
N VAL A 86 14.41 -10.16 -2.70
CA VAL A 86 14.79 -11.54 -2.39
C VAL A 86 16.27 -11.58 -2.02
N ALA A 87 16.60 -12.21 -0.90
CA ALA A 87 17.98 -12.35 -0.44
C ALA A 87 18.22 -13.72 0.23
N GLY A 88 19.47 -14.05 0.50
CA GLY A 88 19.84 -15.22 1.30
C GLY A 88 19.44 -15.03 2.77
N HIS A 89 19.26 -16.13 3.48
CA HIS A 89 18.81 -16.11 4.87
C HIS A 89 19.65 -15.23 5.80
N LEU A 90 20.96 -15.13 5.60
CA LEU A 90 21.85 -14.28 6.40
C LEU A 90 21.65 -12.78 6.22
N TYR A 91 20.91 -12.37 5.19
CA TYR A 91 20.64 -10.95 4.93
C TYR A 91 19.65 -10.33 5.93
N TRP A 92 18.99 -11.13 6.76
CA TRP A 92 17.94 -10.65 7.66
C TRP A 92 18.34 -9.46 8.53
N SER A 93 19.58 -9.43 9.05
CA SER A 93 20.07 -8.34 9.90
C SER A 93 20.25 -7.03 9.12
N SER A 94 20.71 -7.11 7.86
CA SER A 94 20.80 -5.95 6.97
C SER A 94 19.41 -5.43 6.62
N ALA A 95 18.46 -6.32 6.32
CA ALA A 95 17.06 -5.96 6.05
C ALA A 95 16.43 -5.23 7.24
N VAL A 96 16.69 -5.68 8.47
CA VAL A 96 16.24 -4.99 9.69
C VAL A 96 16.81 -3.58 9.76
N ALA A 97 18.12 -3.42 9.54
CA ALA A 97 18.77 -2.10 9.58
C ALA A 97 18.18 -1.15 8.53
N ASP A 98 17.88 -1.66 7.33
CA ASP A 98 17.26 -0.88 6.26
C ASP A 98 15.83 -0.46 6.63
N ILE A 99 15.02 -1.37 7.16
CA ILE A 99 13.65 -1.08 7.61
C ILE A 99 13.65 -0.02 8.72
N VAL A 100 14.54 -0.15 9.72
CA VAL A 100 14.64 0.82 10.81
C VAL A 100 15.01 2.20 10.27
N ARG A 101 15.97 2.28 9.34
CA ARG A 101 16.36 3.53 8.68
C ARG A 101 15.21 4.11 7.86
N GLU A 102 14.45 3.29 7.13
CA GLU A 102 13.28 3.71 6.38
C GLU A 102 12.17 4.25 7.31
N ARG A 103 11.94 3.63 8.46
CA ARG A 103 11.01 4.11 9.49
C ARG A 103 11.46 5.46 10.08
N ALA A 104 12.74 5.61 10.38
CA ALA A 104 13.31 6.87 10.85
C ALA A 104 13.19 8.00 9.81
N ALA A 105 13.19 7.66 8.51
CA ALA A 105 12.94 8.58 7.41
C ALA A 105 11.45 8.86 7.14
N GLY A 106 10.53 8.39 8.01
CA GLY A 106 9.10 8.67 7.94
C GLY A 106 8.30 7.75 7.02
N LYS A 107 8.88 6.64 6.51
CA LYS A 107 8.11 5.66 5.75
C LYS A 107 7.19 4.86 6.66
N THR A 108 5.91 4.76 6.29
CA THR A 108 4.84 4.15 7.10
C THR A 108 4.16 2.93 6.48
N GLY A 109 4.55 2.56 5.27
CA GLY A 109 3.96 1.42 4.54
C GLY A 109 4.05 0.09 5.29
N PRO A 110 3.22 -0.90 4.95
CA PRO A 110 3.27 -2.23 5.56
C PRO A 110 4.63 -2.92 5.42
N ILE A 111 5.03 -3.67 6.46
CA ILE A 111 6.20 -4.54 6.45
C ILE A 111 5.75 -5.98 6.37
N VAL A 112 6.24 -6.70 5.37
CA VAL A 112 5.98 -8.11 5.13
C VAL A 112 7.30 -8.88 5.08
N LEU A 113 7.40 -9.94 5.86
CA LEU A 113 8.56 -10.82 5.94
C LEU A 113 8.15 -12.23 5.52
N ILE A 114 8.79 -12.78 4.49
CA ILE A 114 8.50 -14.11 3.96
C ILE A 114 9.79 -14.93 3.96
N GLY A 115 9.74 -16.15 4.44
CA GLY A 115 10.93 -17.00 4.45
C GLY A 115 10.63 -18.44 4.13
N HIS A 116 11.60 -19.12 3.52
CA HIS A 116 11.57 -20.56 3.26
C HIS A 116 12.68 -21.28 4.01
N SER A 117 12.35 -22.40 4.63
CA SER A 117 13.33 -23.25 5.32
C SER A 117 14.08 -22.46 6.42
N GLN A 118 15.42 -22.41 6.41
CA GLN A 118 16.19 -21.56 7.33
C GLN A 118 15.81 -20.07 7.22
N GLY A 119 15.46 -19.61 6.02
CA GLY A 119 14.96 -18.24 5.82
C GLY A 119 13.65 -17.98 6.57
N ALA A 120 12.84 -19.01 6.77
CA ALA A 120 11.61 -18.91 7.57
C ALA A 120 11.90 -18.64 9.06
N ASN A 121 12.93 -19.25 9.62
CA ASN A 121 13.39 -18.94 10.99
C ASN A 121 13.98 -17.53 11.04
N ASN A 122 14.79 -17.15 10.04
CA ASN A 122 15.42 -15.83 10.03
C ASN A 122 14.45 -14.66 9.81
N VAL A 123 13.28 -14.86 9.19
CA VAL A 123 12.25 -13.80 9.19
C VAL A 123 11.61 -13.63 10.56
N ILE A 124 11.52 -14.68 11.37
CA ILE A 124 11.10 -14.57 12.78
C ILE A 124 12.17 -13.82 13.60
N ASP A 125 13.46 -14.11 13.38
CA ASP A 125 14.57 -13.38 14.00
C ASP A 125 14.54 -11.90 13.61
N ALA A 126 14.28 -11.59 12.34
CA ALA A 126 14.11 -10.23 11.85
C ALA A 126 12.93 -9.53 12.55
N ALA A 127 11.78 -10.19 12.65
CA ALA A 127 10.62 -9.64 13.35
C ALA A 127 10.94 -9.36 14.83
N ARG A 128 11.62 -10.28 15.52
CA ARG A 128 12.06 -10.12 16.91
C ARG A 128 13.08 -8.98 17.08
N SER A 129 13.95 -8.78 16.09
CA SER A 129 14.88 -7.65 16.10
C SER A 129 14.17 -6.33 15.88
N LEU A 130 13.14 -6.29 15.00
CA LEU A 130 12.28 -5.13 14.80
C LEU A 130 11.44 -4.82 16.04
N GLU A 131 11.00 -5.84 16.80
CA GLU A 131 10.31 -5.64 18.08
C GLU A 131 11.15 -4.85 19.07
N LYS A 132 12.44 -5.18 19.20
CA LYS A 132 13.38 -4.43 20.05
C LYS A 132 13.56 -2.97 19.64
N GLN A 133 13.23 -2.65 18.39
CA GLN A 133 13.25 -1.30 17.83
C GLN A 133 11.85 -0.65 17.81
N HIS A 134 10.84 -1.27 18.43
CA HIS A 134 9.44 -0.83 18.44
C HIS A 134 8.85 -0.65 17.05
N VAL A 135 9.32 -1.43 16.06
CA VAL A 135 8.82 -1.42 14.69
C VAL A 135 7.80 -2.55 14.51
N PRO A 136 6.53 -2.24 14.19
CA PRO A 136 5.53 -3.26 13.92
C PRO A 136 5.78 -3.96 12.59
N VAL A 137 5.43 -5.25 12.52
CA VAL A 137 5.44 -6.09 11.32
C VAL A 137 4.00 -6.48 10.99
N ASP A 138 3.55 -6.19 9.78
CA ASP A 138 2.16 -6.42 9.38
C ASP A 138 1.89 -7.90 9.05
N LEU A 139 2.85 -8.57 8.41
CA LEU A 139 2.71 -9.98 8.04
C LEU A 139 4.04 -10.71 8.08
N VAL A 140 4.04 -11.88 8.72
CA VAL A 140 5.12 -12.88 8.62
C VAL A 140 4.55 -14.11 7.92
N VAL A 141 5.25 -14.60 6.91
CA VAL A 141 4.93 -15.88 6.25
C VAL A 141 6.13 -16.81 6.35
N THR A 142 5.91 -17.99 6.90
CA THR A 142 6.92 -19.04 6.99
C THR A 142 6.53 -20.22 6.11
N LEU A 143 7.48 -20.70 5.31
CA LEU A 143 7.33 -21.86 4.42
C LEU A 143 8.28 -22.95 4.90
N ALA A 144 7.75 -24.01 5.49
CA ALA A 144 8.49 -25.13 6.05
C ALA A 144 9.67 -24.72 6.95
N PRO A 145 9.44 -23.97 8.05
CA PRO A 145 10.50 -23.59 8.99
C PRO A 145 11.17 -24.82 9.59
N LEU A 146 12.47 -24.74 9.84
CA LEU A 146 13.23 -25.82 10.44
C LEU A 146 13.00 -25.92 11.95
N LEU A 147 12.79 -24.78 12.59
CA LEU A 147 12.53 -24.66 14.03
C LEU A 147 11.16 -24.04 14.27
N GLN A 148 10.53 -24.38 15.40
CA GLN A 148 9.24 -23.83 15.81
C GLN A 148 9.43 -22.56 16.67
N ASP A 149 10.21 -21.61 16.17
CA ASP A 149 10.43 -20.33 16.86
C ASP A 149 9.09 -19.59 17.03
N PRO A 150 8.79 -19.08 18.24
CA PRO A 150 7.54 -18.37 18.47
C PRO A 150 7.50 -17.02 17.75
N ILE A 151 6.31 -16.66 17.25
CA ILE A 151 6.07 -15.37 16.62
C ILE A 151 6.08 -14.24 17.67
N PRO A 152 6.89 -13.19 17.49
CA PRO A 152 7.00 -12.11 18.47
C PRO A 152 5.78 -11.18 18.47
N ALA A 153 5.61 -10.43 19.57
CA ALA A 153 4.41 -9.62 19.85
C ALA A 153 4.18 -8.46 18.88
N ASN A 154 5.21 -7.96 18.20
CA ASN A 154 5.10 -6.88 17.22
C ASN A 154 4.51 -7.30 15.86
N VAL A 155 4.18 -8.59 15.68
CA VAL A 155 3.62 -9.13 14.44
C VAL A 155 2.10 -9.11 14.50
N ALA A 156 1.44 -8.39 13.56
CA ALA A 156 -0.01 -8.31 13.50
C ALA A 156 -0.65 -9.61 12.96
N ARG A 157 -0.01 -10.25 11.99
CA ARG A 157 -0.48 -11.50 11.37
C ARG A 157 0.69 -12.39 11.01
N ALA A 158 0.53 -13.70 11.25
CA ALA A 158 1.47 -14.71 10.79
C ALA A 158 0.75 -15.87 10.10
N ILE A 159 1.36 -16.40 9.03
CA ILE A 159 0.89 -17.60 8.33
C ILE A 159 2.07 -18.56 8.21
N ASN A 160 1.90 -19.75 8.75
CA ASN A 160 2.90 -20.80 8.69
C ASN A 160 2.38 -21.95 7.83
N TYR A 161 3.05 -22.19 6.70
CA TYR A 161 2.81 -23.37 5.86
C TYR A 161 3.84 -24.44 6.21
N TYR A 162 3.36 -25.63 6.58
CA TYR A 162 4.20 -26.77 6.96
C TYR A 162 3.64 -28.07 6.40
N GLN A 163 4.41 -29.14 6.39
CA GLN A 163 4.00 -30.47 5.92
C GLN A 163 4.21 -31.53 7.01
N SER A 164 3.14 -32.09 7.52
CA SER A 164 3.17 -33.10 8.57
C SER A 164 2.85 -34.53 8.02
N PRO A 165 3.60 -35.57 8.36
CA PRO A 165 4.91 -35.50 9.02
C PRO A 165 6.02 -35.11 8.04
N GLY A 166 7.05 -34.44 8.51
CA GLY A 166 8.25 -34.21 7.70
C GLY A 166 8.87 -32.84 7.81
N TRP A 167 8.30 -31.81 7.18
CA TRP A 167 8.95 -30.51 7.05
C TRP A 167 8.18 -29.38 7.71
N GLY A 168 8.71 -28.93 8.83
CA GLY A 168 8.06 -27.95 9.70
C GLY A 168 7.01 -28.59 10.60
N ALA A 169 6.41 -27.75 11.43
CA ALA A 169 5.32 -28.08 12.34
C ALA A 169 4.51 -26.82 12.64
N PRO A 170 3.36 -26.92 13.32
CA PRO A 170 2.68 -25.74 13.83
C PRO A 170 3.61 -24.91 14.72
N ILE A 171 3.58 -23.59 14.54
CA ILE A 171 4.29 -22.64 15.41
C ILE A 171 3.29 -21.94 16.32
N ALA A 172 3.77 -21.36 17.42
CA ALA A 172 2.96 -20.59 18.37
C ALA A 172 3.35 -19.12 18.35
N GLY A 173 2.53 -18.27 18.92
CA GLY A 173 2.97 -16.92 19.32
C GLY A 173 3.76 -17.00 20.64
N ASP A 174 4.58 -15.99 20.91
CA ASP A 174 5.16 -15.84 22.24
C ASP A 174 4.09 -15.42 23.28
N SER A 175 4.46 -15.32 24.56
CA SER A 175 3.51 -15.02 25.64
C SER A 175 2.78 -13.67 25.48
N ASN A 176 3.31 -12.75 24.72
CA ASN A 176 2.76 -11.41 24.50
C ASN A 176 2.19 -11.24 23.08
N PHE A 177 2.15 -12.30 22.29
CA PHE A 177 1.59 -12.24 20.94
C PHE A 177 0.05 -12.15 20.99
N HIS A 178 -0.50 -11.10 20.42
CA HIS A 178 -1.95 -10.86 20.31
C HIS A 178 -2.42 -10.78 18.86
N GLY A 179 -1.53 -11.05 17.90
CA GLY A 179 -1.82 -11.06 16.47
C GLY A 179 -2.67 -12.27 16.04
N LYS A 180 -2.87 -12.39 14.75
CA LYS A 180 -3.55 -13.55 14.15
C LYS A 180 -2.51 -14.53 13.63
N LEU A 181 -2.54 -15.76 14.10
CA LEU A 181 -1.68 -16.85 13.63
C LEU A 181 -2.51 -17.93 12.96
N LEU A 182 -2.12 -18.28 11.73
CA LEU A 182 -2.70 -19.40 10.98
C LEU A 182 -1.59 -20.42 10.68
N ASN A 183 -1.79 -21.66 11.12
CA ASN A 183 -0.96 -22.79 10.74
C ASN A 183 -1.68 -23.61 9.66
N VAL A 184 -1.06 -23.80 8.51
CA VAL A 184 -1.61 -24.50 7.34
C VAL A 184 -0.79 -25.75 7.06
N ASP A 185 -1.37 -26.92 7.34
CA ASP A 185 -0.76 -28.18 6.93
C ASP A 185 -1.03 -28.43 5.44
N VAL A 186 0.04 -28.57 4.67
CA VAL A 186 -0.04 -28.84 3.23
C VAL A 186 0.15 -30.31 2.87
N ALA A 187 0.18 -31.22 3.85
CA ALA A 187 0.37 -32.65 3.64
C ALA A 187 -0.68 -33.30 2.74
N GLY A 188 -1.86 -32.68 2.61
CA GLY A 188 -2.92 -33.13 1.70
C GLY A 188 -2.64 -32.91 0.22
N ASP A 189 -1.61 -32.14 -0.13
CA ASP A 189 -1.20 -31.91 -1.52
C ASP A 189 0.09 -32.68 -1.82
N PRO A 190 0.02 -33.77 -2.59
CA PRO A 190 1.18 -34.65 -2.86
C PRO A 190 2.25 -33.99 -3.74
N THR A 191 2.01 -32.80 -4.27
CA THR A 191 2.98 -32.06 -5.09
C THR A 191 3.83 -31.09 -4.27
N ILE A 192 3.45 -30.87 -2.99
CA ILE A 192 4.13 -29.93 -2.10
C ILE A 192 5.08 -30.71 -1.16
N PHE A 193 6.34 -30.39 -1.28
CA PHE A 193 7.44 -30.91 -0.44
C PHE A 193 8.28 -29.73 0.05
N HIS A 194 9.24 -29.98 0.93
CA HIS A 194 10.14 -28.95 1.43
C HIS A 194 10.75 -28.07 0.34
N VAL A 195 11.20 -28.66 -0.77
CA VAL A 195 11.86 -27.95 -1.87
C VAL A 195 10.91 -27.45 -2.96
N THR A 196 9.61 -27.64 -2.79
CA THR A 196 8.58 -27.19 -3.75
C THR A 196 7.51 -26.30 -3.11
N ILE A 197 7.45 -26.24 -1.79
CA ILE A 197 6.46 -25.44 -1.06
C ILE A 197 6.50 -23.95 -1.44
N ASP A 198 7.71 -23.43 -1.65
CA ASP A 198 7.95 -22.07 -2.12
C ASP A 198 7.58 -21.83 -3.58
N LYS A 199 7.28 -22.91 -4.35
CA LYS A 199 6.91 -22.85 -5.77
C LYS A 199 5.42 -23.10 -6.01
N SER A 200 4.66 -23.35 -4.95
CA SER A 200 3.23 -23.66 -5.05
C SER A 200 2.43 -22.44 -5.49
N ALA A 201 1.84 -22.51 -6.69
CA ALA A 201 1.00 -21.43 -7.24
C ALA A 201 -0.19 -21.10 -6.33
N ARG A 202 -0.75 -22.13 -5.62
CA ARG A 202 -1.82 -21.92 -4.64
C ARG A 202 -1.33 -21.06 -3.47
N ILE A 203 -0.17 -21.40 -2.89
CA ILE A 203 0.42 -20.64 -1.78
C ILE A 203 0.79 -19.22 -2.23
N HIS A 204 1.38 -19.07 -3.43
CA HIS A 204 1.66 -17.74 -4.00
C HIS A 204 0.37 -16.90 -4.09
N ALA A 205 -0.70 -17.46 -4.66
CA ALA A 205 -1.97 -16.76 -4.78
C ALA A 205 -2.56 -16.34 -3.43
N GLU A 206 -2.41 -17.16 -2.38
CA GLU A 206 -2.83 -16.85 -1.01
C GLU A 206 -2.00 -15.70 -0.43
N ILE A 207 -0.67 -15.77 -0.54
CA ILE A 207 0.25 -14.71 -0.08
C ILE A 207 -0.01 -13.39 -0.80
N LEU A 208 -0.18 -13.43 -2.13
CA LEU A 208 -0.47 -12.25 -2.94
C LEU A 208 -1.77 -11.57 -2.52
N ARG A 209 -2.84 -12.34 -2.21
CA ARG A 209 -4.10 -11.78 -1.70
C ARG A 209 -3.91 -11.06 -0.37
N GLU A 210 -3.18 -11.68 0.58
CA GLU A 210 -2.90 -11.09 1.89
C GLU A 210 -2.13 -9.77 1.75
N ILE A 211 -1.07 -9.74 0.94
CA ILE A 211 -0.25 -8.54 0.74
C ILE A 211 -1.04 -7.45 0.02
N THR A 212 -1.83 -7.80 -1.00
CA THR A 212 -2.65 -6.83 -1.72
C THR A 212 -3.69 -6.18 -0.79
N ALA A 213 -4.33 -6.98 0.07
CA ALA A 213 -5.28 -6.46 1.06
C ALA A 213 -4.62 -5.50 2.06
N LEU A 214 -3.40 -5.82 2.54
CA LEU A 214 -2.62 -4.92 3.41
C LEU A 214 -2.27 -3.59 2.71
N SER A 215 -1.87 -3.66 1.44
CA SER A 215 -1.51 -2.47 0.67
C SER A 215 -2.69 -1.53 0.43
N GLN A 216 -3.92 -2.06 0.40
CA GLN A 216 -5.15 -1.29 0.22
C GLN A 216 -5.71 -0.72 1.53
N SER A 217 -5.53 -1.40 2.65
CA SER A 217 -6.12 -1.02 3.94
C SER A 217 -5.43 0.18 4.61
N LYS A 218 -4.24 0.56 4.16
CA LYS A 218 -3.44 1.68 4.70
C LYS A 218 -3.40 2.90 3.78
N GLN A 219 -4.29 2.93 2.78
CA GLN A 219 -4.60 4.10 1.94
C GLN A 219 -5.75 4.89 2.54
#